data_d8e87dede9b3822542521ade4b96c6a1
#
_entry.id   d8e87dede9b3822542521ade4b96c6a1
#
_cell.length_a   1.000
_cell.length_b   1.000
_cell.length_c   1.000
_cell.angle_alpha   90.00
_cell.angle_beta   90.00
_cell.angle_gamma   90.00
#
_symmetry.space_group_name_H-M   'P 1'
#
loop_
_entity.id
_entity.type
_entity.pdbx_description
1 polymer ?
#
loop_
_entity_poly.entity_id
_entity_poly.type
_entity_poly.pdbx_seq_one_letter_code
_entity_poly.pdbx_strand_id
1 'polypeptide(L)'
;MTAQPTVSVEQAAEAHARHIVAGERAAMHQDCLAQVRQDPPELYAQLGAVIFERYAVLGHAKIGFQHVFKIRYFGAATVTLHHRFGAVDGQWRVLESERV
;
A
#
# COMPACT_ATOMS: atom_id res chain seq x y z
N MET A 1 6.36 -19.83 17.02
CA MET A 1 7.02 -18.52 16.92
C MET A 1 6.73 -17.91 15.56
N THR A 2 6.16 -16.71 15.54
CA THR A 2 5.85 -16.05 14.28
C THR A 2 7.11 -15.37 13.73
N ALA A 3 7.45 -15.65 12.47
CA ALA A 3 8.59 -15.01 11.84
C ALA A 3 8.33 -13.52 11.65
N GLN A 4 9.29 -12.68 12.01
CA GLN A 4 9.22 -11.25 11.78
C GLN A 4 9.74 -10.94 10.37
N PRO A 5 9.11 -9.96 9.69
CA PRO A 5 9.64 -9.51 8.39
C PRO A 5 11.08 -8.99 8.55
N THR A 6 11.91 -9.25 7.54
CA THR A 6 13.31 -8.81 7.53
C THR A 6 13.45 -7.35 7.14
N VAL A 7 12.47 -6.79 6.46
CA VAL A 7 12.44 -5.37 6.10
C VAL A 7 11.54 -4.62 7.06
N SER A 8 11.77 -3.33 7.23
CA SER A 8 10.90 -2.49 8.05
C SER A 8 9.56 -2.27 7.34
N VAL A 9 8.52 -1.95 8.13
CA VAL A 9 7.22 -1.63 7.54
C VAL A 9 7.28 -0.37 6.69
N GLU A 10 8.16 0.57 7.03
CA GLU A 10 8.38 1.80 6.25
C GLU A 10 8.93 1.46 4.87
N GLN A 11 9.89 0.54 4.81
CA GLN A 11 10.45 0.08 3.53
C GLN A 11 9.39 -0.63 2.69
N ALA A 12 8.55 -1.45 3.32
CA ALA A 12 7.46 -2.13 2.64
C ALA A 12 6.43 -1.14 2.08
N ALA A 13 6.08 -0.12 2.86
CA ALA A 13 5.14 0.91 2.43
C ALA A 13 5.68 1.70 1.25
N GLU A 14 6.96 2.08 1.28
CA GLU A 14 7.57 2.80 0.16
C GLU A 14 7.72 1.93 -1.07
N ALA A 15 8.04 0.65 -0.91
CA ALA A 15 8.10 -0.29 -2.03
C ALA A 15 6.74 -0.39 -2.71
N HIS A 16 5.67 -0.53 -1.93
CA HIS A 16 4.30 -0.58 -2.46
C HIS A 16 3.95 0.71 -3.22
N ALA A 17 4.30 1.86 -2.65
CA ALA A 17 4.07 3.16 -3.30
C ALA A 17 4.82 3.25 -4.61
N ARG A 18 6.08 2.79 -4.66
CA ARG A 18 6.87 2.76 -5.91
C ARG A 18 6.22 1.87 -6.96
N HIS A 19 5.69 0.70 -6.56
CA HIS A 19 5.00 -0.20 -7.47
C HIS A 19 3.76 0.47 -8.09
N ILE A 20 3.01 1.23 -7.29
CA ILE A 20 1.84 1.96 -7.78
C ILE A 20 2.26 3.05 -8.77
N VAL A 21 3.28 3.83 -8.44
CA VAL A 21 3.77 4.90 -9.31
C VAL A 21 4.31 4.35 -10.62
N ALA A 22 5.05 3.23 -10.56
CA ALA A 22 5.61 2.59 -11.75
C ALA A 22 4.59 1.84 -12.58
N GLY A 23 3.37 1.67 -12.08
CA GLY A 23 2.33 0.90 -12.77
C GLY A 23 2.60 -0.59 -12.85
N GLU A 24 3.37 -1.12 -11.90
CA GLU A 24 3.75 -2.53 -11.83
C GLU A 24 2.64 -3.34 -11.17
N ARG A 25 1.61 -3.71 -11.93
CA ARG A 25 0.41 -4.36 -11.40
C ARG A 25 0.69 -5.66 -10.65
N ALA A 26 1.55 -6.52 -11.21
CA ALA A 26 1.89 -7.79 -10.55
C ALA A 26 2.54 -7.55 -9.19
N ALA A 27 3.48 -6.60 -9.11
CA ALA A 27 4.14 -6.25 -7.86
C ALA A 27 3.17 -5.66 -6.84
N MET A 28 2.25 -4.77 -7.28
CA MET A 28 1.20 -4.23 -6.41
C MET A 28 0.36 -5.34 -5.78
N HIS A 29 -0.04 -6.33 -6.60
CA HIS A 29 -0.86 -7.44 -6.11
C HIS A 29 -0.07 -8.36 -5.17
N GLN A 30 1.22 -8.55 -5.43
CA GLN A 30 2.08 -9.35 -4.54
C GLN A 30 2.25 -8.69 -3.17
N ASP A 31 2.22 -7.36 -3.11
CA ASP A 31 2.30 -6.62 -1.85
C ASP A 31 1.03 -6.78 -1.01
N CYS A 32 -0.07 -7.17 -1.62
CA CYS A 32 -1.37 -7.24 -0.97
C CYS A 32 -1.70 -8.65 -0.49
N LEU A 33 -2.45 -8.72 0.60
CA LEU A 33 -3.11 -9.96 0.98
C LEU A 33 -4.06 -10.38 -0.16
N ALA A 34 -4.20 -11.70 -0.40
CA ALA A 34 -5.05 -12.19 -1.50
C ALA A 34 -6.48 -11.63 -1.45
N GLN A 35 -6.98 -11.39 -0.23
CA GLN A 35 -8.31 -10.82 0.00
C GLN A 35 -8.19 -9.42 0.58
N VAL A 36 -7.38 -8.57 -0.03
CA VAL A 36 -7.20 -7.19 0.40
C VAL A 36 -8.55 -6.45 0.37
N ARG A 37 -8.82 -5.71 1.44
CA ARG A 37 -10.03 -4.89 1.52
C ARG A 37 -9.77 -3.56 0.84
N GLN A 38 -10.64 -3.20 -0.09
CA GLN A 38 -10.51 -1.97 -0.87
C GLN A 38 -11.73 -1.10 -0.68
N ASP A 39 -11.53 0.21 -0.54
CA ASP A 39 -12.61 1.20 -0.49
C ASP A 39 -12.21 2.41 -1.34
N PRO A 40 -12.82 2.61 -2.49
CA PRO A 40 -13.92 1.82 -3.09
C PRO A 40 -13.46 0.41 -3.51
N PRO A 41 -14.40 -0.54 -3.70
CA PRO A 41 -14.05 -1.93 -3.99
C PRO A 41 -13.16 -2.14 -5.23
N GLU A 42 -13.13 -1.18 -6.14
CA GLU A 42 -12.35 -1.24 -7.38
C GLU A 42 -11.12 -0.32 -7.33
N LEU A 43 -10.66 0.02 -6.11
CA LEU A 43 -9.61 1.01 -5.93
C LEU A 43 -8.35 0.71 -6.75
N TYR A 44 -7.83 -0.51 -6.67
CA TYR A 44 -6.59 -0.86 -7.39
C TYR A 44 -6.77 -0.87 -8.90
N ALA A 45 -7.96 -1.23 -9.39
CA ALA A 45 -8.27 -1.12 -10.81
C ALA A 45 -8.28 0.35 -11.25
N GLN A 46 -8.85 1.23 -10.41
CA GLN A 46 -8.87 2.67 -10.68
C GLN A 46 -7.46 3.25 -10.66
N LEU A 47 -6.62 2.83 -9.72
CA LEU A 47 -5.23 3.27 -9.65
C LEU A 47 -4.44 2.86 -10.89
N GLY A 48 -4.70 1.66 -11.42
CA GLY A 48 -4.05 1.17 -12.62
C GLY A 48 -4.40 1.95 -13.87
N ALA A 49 -5.50 2.72 -13.86
CA ALA A 49 -5.92 3.56 -14.98
C ALA A 49 -5.30 4.96 -14.95
N VAL A 50 -4.57 5.30 -13.89
CA VAL A 50 -3.96 6.62 -13.71
C VAL A 50 -2.45 6.50 -13.84
N ILE A 51 -1.84 7.45 -14.55
CA ILE A 51 -0.39 7.54 -14.63
C ILE A 51 0.08 8.47 -13.50
N PHE A 52 0.83 7.90 -12.54
CA PHE A 52 1.42 8.66 -11.45
C PHE A 52 2.90 8.92 -11.71
N GLU A 53 3.40 10.06 -11.21
CA GLU A 53 4.79 10.47 -11.39
C GLU A 53 5.59 10.33 -10.11
N ARG A 54 4.95 10.52 -8.95
CA ARG A 54 5.62 10.46 -7.64
C ARG A 54 4.61 10.21 -6.52
N TYR A 55 5.14 9.98 -5.33
CA TYR A 55 4.33 9.84 -4.12
C TYR A 55 4.97 10.60 -2.97
N ALA A 56 4.18 10.84 -1.92
CA ALA A 56 4.67 11.38 -0.66
C ALA A 56 3.98 10.66 0.51
N VAL A 57 4.76 10.22 1.47
CA VAL A 57 4.23 9.65 2.70
C VAL A 57 3.87 10.80 3.63
N LEU A 58 2.59 10.95 3.94
CA LEU A 58 2.07 12.06 4.75
C LEU A 58 1.95 11.71 6.23
N GLY A 59 1.84 10.43 6.55
CA GLY A 59 1.69 10.01 7.93
C GLY A 59 1.81 8.52 8.11
N HIS A 60 2.08 8.10 9.35
CA HIS A 60 2.22 6.71 9.73
C HIS A 60 1.74 6.57 11.17
N ALA A 61 0.84 5.62 11.41
CA ALA A 61 0.36 5.30 12.75
C ALA A 61 0.45 3.79 12.97
N LYS A 62 0.87 3.40 14.16
CA LYS A 62 0.85 2.00 14.58
C LYS A 62 -0.40 1.77 15.41
N ILE A 63 -1.19 0.76 15.02
CA ILE A 63 -2.43 0.40 15.70
C ILE A 63 -2.36 -1.09 16.04
N GLY A 64 -2.04 -1.41 17.29
CA GLY A 64 -1.79 -2.80 17.69
C GLY A 64 -0.58 -3.36 16.95
N PHE A 65 -0.77 -4.45 16.20
CA PHE A 65 0.28 -5.07 15.39
C PHE A 65 0.23 -4.62 13.94
N GLN A 66 -0.61 -3.64 13.61
CA GLN A 66 -0.78 -3.15 12.26
C GLN A 66 -0.27 -1.72 12.15
N HIS A 67 0.01 -1.31 10.92
CA HIS A 67 0.49 0.03 10.61
C HIS A 67 -0.35 0.63 9.49
N VAL A 68 -0.75 1.88 9.65
CA VAL A 68 -1.49 2.60 8.62
C VAL A 68 -0.62 3.73 8.11
N PHE A 69 -0.45 3.77 6.78
CA PHE A 69 0.29 4.83 6.10
C PHE A 69 -0.68 5.67 5.28
N LYS A 70 -0.55 6.98 5.40
CA LYS A 70 -1.26 7.92 4.53
C LYS A 70 -0.28 8.35 3.45
N ILE A 71 -0.58 7.98 2.21
CA ILE A 71 0.31 8.25 1.08
C ILE A 71 -0.47 8.98 -0.01
N ARG A 72 0.11 10.06 -0.51
CA ARG A 72 -0.45 10.83 -1.61
C ARG A 72 0.32 10.54 -2.88
N TYR A 73 -0.42 10.24 -3.93
CA TYR A 73 0.11 9.95 -5.26
C TYR A 73 -0.21 11.09 -6.19
N PHE A 74 0.80 11.55 -6.94
CA PHE A 74 0.70 12.71 -7.83
C PHE A 74 0.96 12.28 -9.28
N GLY A 75 0.14 12.76 -10.18
CA GLY A 75 0.29 12.50 -11.60
C GLY A 75 -0.87 13.12 -12.38
N ALA A 76 -1.43 12.37 -13.33
CA ALA A 76 -2.60 12.81 -14.10
C ALA A 76 -3.78 13.16 -13.17
N ALA A 77 -3.81 12.54 -11.99
CA ALA A 77 -4.74 12.89 -10.91
C ALA A 77 -3.98 12.82 -9.58
N THR A 78 -4.47 13.52 -8.57
CA THR A 78 -3.91 13.43 -7.21
C THR A 78 -4.84 12.56 -6.37
N VAL A 79 -4.29 11.49 -5.78
CA VAL A 79 -5.05 10.54 -4.98
C VAL A 79 -4.35 10.33 -3.66
N THR A 80 -5.09 10.41 -2.57
CA THR A 80 -4.56 10.12 -1.24
C THR A 80 -5.20 8.84 -0.72
N LEU A 81 -4.36 7.92 -0.25
CA LEU A 81 -4.80 6.62 0.23
C LEU A 81 -4.31 6.38 1.65
N HIS A 82 -5.10 5.62 2.41
CA HIS A 82 -4.64 4.94 3.61
C HIS A 82 -4.37 3.48 3.25
N HIS A 83 -3.16 3.01 3.50
CA HIS A 83 -2.79 1.61 3.36
C HIS A 83 -2.54 1.03 4.75
N ARG A 84 -3.21 -0.07 5.07
CA ARG A 84 -3.00 -0.79 6.32
C ARG A 84 -2.13 -2.02 6.05
N PHE A 85 -1.01 -2.11 6.77
CA PHE A 85 -0.05 -3.20 6.64
C PHE A 85 -0.10 -4.09 7.88
N GLY A 86 0.05 -5.39 7.65
CA GLY A 86 0.23 -6.38 8.71
C GLY A 86 1.27 -7.41 8.28
N ALA A 87 1.91 -8.05 9.25
CA ALA A 87 2.85 -9.13 8.99
C ALA A 87 2.07 -10.43 8.76
N VAL A 88 2.28 -11.05 7.60
CA VAL A 88 1.65 -12.32 7.23
C VAL A 88 2.75 -13.23 6.69
N ASP A 89 2.95 -14.37 7.32
CA ASP A 89 3.96 -15.36 6.90
C ASP A 89 5.35 -14.76 6.70
N GLY A 90 5.76 -13.90 7.65
CA GLY A 90 7.10 -13.29 7.63
C GLY A 90 7.27 -12.16 6.62
N GLN A 91 6.18 -11.65 6.05
CA GLN A 91 6.22 -10.54 5.09
C GLN A 91 5.18 -9.49 5.45
N TRP A 92 5.49 -8.24 5.14
CA TRP A 92 4.50 -7.18 5.24
C TRP A 92 3.55 -7.26 4.05
N ARG A 93 2.23 -7.29 4.35
CA ARG A 93 1.20 -7.32 3.32
C ARG A 93 0.23 -6.17 3.54
N VAL A 94 -0.28 -5.63 2.45
CA VAL A 94 -1.38 -4.67 2.51
C VAL A 94 -2.65 -5.44 2.82
N LEU A 95 -3.27 -5.13 3.95
CA LEU A 95 -4.51 -5.76 4.40
C LEU A 95 -5.74 -4.99 3.93
N GLU A 96 -5.60 -3.66 3.83
CA GLU A 96 -6.69 -2.77 3.48
C GLU A 96 -6.11 -1.52 2.83
N SER A 97 -6.78 -1.01 1.81
CA SER A 97 -6.49 0.28 1.21
C SER A 97 -7.80 1.04 1.04
N GLU A 98 -7.81 2.30 1.44
CA GLU A 98 -8.99 3.14 1.30
C GLU A 98 -8.60 4.51 0.75
N ARG A 99 -9.49 5.06 -0.07
CA ARG A 99 -9.33 6.41 -0.58
C ARG A 99 -9.80 7.42 0.46
N VAL A 100 -8.95 8.39 0.70
CA VAL A 100 -9.26 9.47 1.64
C VAL A 100 -10.11 10.54 0.97
#